data_ef9607c87a7702eb6ae1390e0e54cb74
#
_entry.id   ef9607c87a7702eb6ae1390e0e54cb74
#
_cell.length_a   1.000
_cell.length_b   1.000
_cell.length_c   1.000
_cell.angle_alpha   90.00
_cell.angle_beta   90.00
_cell.angle_gamma   90.00
#
_symmetry.space_group_name_H-M   'P 1'
#
loop_
_entity.id
_entity.type
_entity.pdbx_description
1 polymer ?
#
loop_
_entity_poly.entity_id
_entity_poly.type
_entity_poly.pdbx_seq_one_letter_code
_entity_poly.pdbx_strand_id
1 'polypeptide(L)'
;MALRKTRISALATLLAATTASGNLLAEELRLITWGGYAPDEVVAQFEEETGIDVKITLSNNEDMISKLRATGGAGFDLAQPSQDRIVGVQRQFNIYKPIDYSRINTGQLQASMVNATQESTALDGQSYGVPSVWGTSGLIVHSSVADTVTDYTDLCDPAVAGKVSYRLKRPTLIGFAFAMGMDPFAAYEDRDEYQSILAKVEDKLIDCKDNVKTYWTGGDQLLSLLRTGEVTAAMAWDAGGWKLNAENPDIRFVAPESGALGWIDTFAIPRRSENEEAAYKWINFVMQPEIAAKITNASGNFTASKGADEFVNAELRDAYRLSFDEEAINNIKWYPPVPPGLEAMEGQVLDRVQAAN
;
A
#
# COMPACT_ATOMS: atom_id res chain seq x y z
N MET A 1 58.19 73.01 42.45
CA MET A 1 56.76 73.02 42.05
C MET A 1 56.60 72.02 40.92
N ALA A 2 56.22 70.78 41.25
CA ALA A 2 56.21 69.66 40.32
C ALA A 2 54.78 69.23 40.06
N LEU A 3 54.33 69.31 38.81
CA LEU A 3 53.04 68.84 38.31
C LEU A 3 53.09 67.33 38.01
N ARG A 4 52.34 66.55 38.78
CA ARG A 4 52.07 65.12 38.46
C ARG A 4 51.04 64.99 37.35
N LYS A 5 51.41 64.38 36.26
CA LYS A 5 50.44 63.95 35.18
C LYS A 5 49.88 62.59 35.54
N THR A 6 48.59 62.50 35.79
CA THR A 6 47.83 61.25 35.97
C THR A 6 47.53 60.65 34.60
N ARG A 7 47.97 59.41 34.35
CA ARG A 7 47.58 58.62 33.20
C ARG A 7 46.36 57.79 33.54
N ILE A 8 45.25 58.03 32.83
CA ILE A 8 44.04 57.21 32.86
C ILE A 8 44.22 56.10 31.83
N SER A 9 44.36 54.88 32.26
CA SER A 9 44.35 53.68 31.39
C SER A 9 42.89 53.26 31.20
N ALA A 10 42.37 53.41 29.97
CA ALA A 10 41.09 52.86 29.58
C ALA A 10 41.26 51.35 29.26
N LEU A 11 40.62 50.52 30.08
CA LEU A 11 40.55 49.06 29.87
C LEU A 11 39.40 48.80 28.89
N ALA A 12 39.69 48.45 27.64
CA ALA A 12 38.70 48.05 26.67
C ALA A 12 38.38 46.55 26.89
N THR A 13 37.20 46.26 27.44
CA THR A 13 36.69 44.90 27.60
C THR A 13 36.13 44.42 26.23
N LEU A 14 36.88 43.55 25.57
CA LEU A 14 36.41 42.86 24.36
C LEU A 14 35.39 41.78 24.75
N LEU A 15 34.11 42.01 24.53
CA LEU A 15 33.07 40.98 24.63
C LEU A 15 33.22 40.07 23.40
N ALA A 16 33.81 38.91 23.58
CA ALA A 16 33.80 37.86 22.58
C ALA A 16 32.39 37.21 22.56
N ALA A 17 31.57 37.57 21.59
CA ALA A 17 30.33 36.87 21.28
C ALA A 17 30.70 35.51 20.65
N THR A 18 30.71 34.47 21.46
CA THR A 18 30.76 33.08 20.97
C THR A 18 29.39 32.77 20.35
N THR A 19 29.29 32.90 19.04
CA THR A 19 28.19 32.29 18.29
C THR A 19 28.40 30.77 18.42
N ALA A 20 27.65 30.15 19.30
CA ALA A 20 27.48 28.69 19.29
C ALA A 20 26.72 28.32 18.00
N SER A 21 27.45 28.04 16.95
CA SER A 21 26.92 27.32 15.80
C SER A 21 26.64 25.90 16.29
N GLY A 22 25.47 25.71 16.87
CA GLY A 22 24.94 24.36 17.05
C GLY A 22 24.88 23.75 15.66
N ASN A 23 25.59 22.66 15.40
CA ASN A 23 25.28 21.78 14.32
C ASN A 23 23.84 21.31 14.55
N LEU A 24 22.86 21.99 13.96
CA LEU A 24 21.57 21.40 13.70
C LEU A 24 21.86 20.22 12.76
N LEU A 25 21.95 19.01 13.33
CA LEU A 25 21.82 17.80 12.54
C LEU A 25 20.51 17.99 11.79
N ALA A 26 20.55 17.89 10.45
CA ALA A 26 19.33 17.94 9.67
C ALA A 26 18.37 16.91 10.25
N GLU A 27 17.13 17.31 10.49
CA GLU A 27 16.09 16.39 10.91
C GLU A 27 15.95 15.32 9.83
N GLU A 28 15.87 14.04 10.19
CA GLU A 28 15.81 12.91 9.24
C GLU A 28 14.47 12.21 9.35
N LEU A 29 13.89 11.80 8.22
CA LEU A 29 12.73 10.93 8.15
C LEU A 29 13.13 9.58 7.55
N ARG A 30 13.09 8.51 8.33
CA ARG A 30 13.35 7.14 7.89
C ARG A 30 12.01 6.48 7.51
N LEU A 31 11.75 6.42 6.21
CA LEU A 31 10.51 5.89 5.63
C LEU A 31 10.72 4.46 5.10
N ILE A 32 9.87 3.51 5.53
CA ILE A 32 9.77 2.18 4.93
C ILE A 32 8.46 2.07 4.16
N THR A 33 8.55 1.86 2.83
CA THR A 33 7.44 2.06 1.90
C THR A 33 7.50 1.15 0.68
N TRP A 34 6.49 1.22 -0.16
CA TRP A 34 6.40 0.52 -1.44
C TRP A 34 7.09 1.28 -2.57
N GLY A 35 7.42 0.56 -3.65
CA GLY A 35 7.93 1.19 -4.85
C GLY A 35 6.92 2.19 -5.46
N GLY A 36 7.40 3.40 -5.79
CA GLY A 36 6.57 4.45 -6.39
C GLY A 36 5.81 5.35 -5.41
N TYR A 37 5.78 5.05 -4.09
CA TYR A 37 5.03 5.86 -3.11
C TYR A 37 5.80 7.07 -2.58
N ALA A 38 7.08 7.14 -2.87
CA ALA A 38 7.94 8.29 -2.58
C ALA A 38 8.85 8.55 -3.78
N PRO A 39 8.31 9.08 -4.90
CA PRO A 39 9.11 9.36 -6.08
C PRO A 39 10.11 10.48 -5.80
N ASP A 40 11.27 10.44 -6.45
CA ASP A 40 12.40 11.34 -6.19
C ASP A 40 12.03 12.82 -6.25
N GLU A 41 11.14 13.22 -7.15
CA GLU A 41 10.67 14.61 -7.26
C GLU A 41 9.85 15.08 -6.05
N VAL A 42 9.07 14.16 -5.44
CA VAL A 42 8.28 14.45 -4.23
C VAL A 42 9.20 14.54 -3.02
N VAL A 43 10.18 13.64 -2.94
CA VAL A 43 11.21 13.66 -1.89
C VAL A 43 12.01 14.96 -1.95
N ALA A 44 12.55 15.31 -3.12
CA ALA A 44 13.34 16.52 -3.29
C ALA A 44 12.55 17.79 -2.91
N GLN A 45 11.26 17.88 -3.31
CA GLN A 45 10.40 18.99 -2.94
C GLN A 45 10.16 19.07 -1.42
N PHE A 46 9.91 17.93 -0.76
CA PHE A 46 9.76 17.91 0.69
C PHE A 46 11.03 18.35 1.43
N GLU A 47 12.18 17.87 1.00
CA GLU A 47 13.49 18.23 1.56
C GLU A 47 13.79 19.72 1.38
N GLU A 48 13.48 20.29 0.20
CA GLU A 48 13.64 21.71 -0.09
C GLU A 48 12.73 22.58 0.81
N GLU A 49 11.46 22.18 0.99
CA GLU A 49 10.50 22.97 1.75
C GLU A 49 10.68 22.87 3.27
N THR A 50 11.18 21.72 3.76
CA THR A 50 11.22 21.44 5.21
C THR A 50 12.62 21.40 5.81
N GLY A 51 13.65 21.18 4.99
CA GLY A 51 15.02 20.90 5.45
C GLY A 51 15.19 19.52 6.09
N ILE A 52 14.20 18.64 5.99
CA ILE A 52 14.21 17.27 6.53
C ILE A 52 14.75 16.31 5.48
N ASP A 53 15.83 15.59 5.77
CA ASP A 53 16.42 14.58 4.88
C ASP A 53 15.60 13.28 4.92
N VAL A 54 15.19 12.72 3.77
CA VAL A 54 14.33 11.54 3.69
C VAL A 54 15.14 10.30 3.30
N LYS A 55 15.11 9.28 4.14
CA LYS A 55 15.76 7.98 3.91
C LYS A 55 14.73 6.92 3.58
N ILE A 56 14.71 6.45 2.34
CA ILE A 56 13.73 5.49 1.84
C ILE A 56 14.28 4.07 1.92
N THR A 57 13.48 3.16 2.47
CA THR A 57 13.66 1.71 2.40
C THR A 57 12.47 1.10 1.67
N LEU A 58 12.70 0.56 0.48
CA LEU A 58 11.67 -0.16 -0.26
C LEU A 58 11.39 -1.52 0.38
N SER A 59 10.11 -1.89 0.46
CA SER A 59 9.66 -3.09 1.16
C SER A 59 8.30 -3.57 0.64
N ASN A 60 7.80 -4.63 1.27
CA ASN A 60 6.43 -5.16 1.16
C ASN A 60 5.89 -5.42 2.57
N ASN A 61 4.61 -5.82 2.71
CA ASN A 61 3.98 -6.03 4.01
C ASN A 61 4.76 -6.99 4.93
N GLU A 62 5.11 -8.16 4.41
CA GLU A 62 5.76 -9.22 5.20
C GLU A 62 7.13 -8.76 5.70
N ASP A 63 7.91 -8.15 4.82
CA ASP A 63 9.27 -7.67 5.08
C ASP A 63 9.28 -6.46 6.03
N MET A 64 8.37 -5.51 5.80
CA MET A 64 8.16 -4.32 6.63
C MET A 64 7.80 -4.73 8.06
N ILE A 65 6.79 -5.60 8.22
CA ILE A 65 6.36 -6.11 9.52
C ILE A 65 7.50 -6.89 10.20
N SER A 66 8.22 -7.73 9.44
CA SER A 66 9.35 -8.49 9.98
C SER A 66 10.46 -7.59 10.51
N LYS A 67 10.85 -6.54 9.77
CA LYS A 67 11.85 -5.55 10.20
C LYS A 67 11.41 -4.79 11.45
N LEU A 68 10.16 -4.31 11.48
CA LEU A 68 9.63 -3.60 12.64
C LEU A 68 9.54 -4.50 13.88
N ARG A 69 9.13 -5.77 13.72
CA ARG A 69 9.11 -6.74 14.82
C ARG A 69 10.51 -6.99 15.39
N ALA A 70 11.49 -7.22 14.53
CA ALA A 70 12.86 -7.52 14.94
C ALA A 70 13.47 -6.41 15.80
N THR A 71 13.04 -5.16 15.60
CA THR A 71 13.57 -3.98 16.31
C THR A 71 12.61 -3.43 17.37
N GLY A 72 11.42 -4.02 17.53
CA GLY A 72 10.36 -3.48 18.40
C GLY A 72 9.85 -2.11 17.95
N GLY A 73 9.86 -1.86 16.63
CA GLY A 73 9.44 -0.59 16.03
C GLY A 73 10.52 0.49 16.02
N ALA A 74 11.81 0.14 16.17
CA ALA A 74 12.91 1.08 16.01
C ALA A 74 13.48 1.06 14.59
N GLY A 75 14.23 2.11 14.22
CA GLY A 75 14.97 2.20 12.95
C GLY A 75 14.19 2.86 11.82
N PHE A 76 12.89 3.08 12.00
CA PHE A 76 12.03 3.80 11.06
C PHE A 76 11.15 4.81 11.80
N ASP A 77 10.75 5.87 11.10
CA ASP A 77 9.90 6.92 11.65
C ASP A 77 8.49 6.88 11.05
N LEU A 78 8.36 6.34 9.84
CA LEU A 78 7.09 6.14 9.16
C LEU A 78 7.13 4.84 8.36
N ALA A 79 6.03 4.08 8.41
CA ALA A 79 5.83 2.84 7.67
C ALA A 79 4.53 2.89 6.88
N GLN A 80 4.46 2.13 5.76
CA GLN A 80 3.26 2.09 4.94
C GLN A 80 2.70 0.66 4.76
N PRO A 81 2.24 0.00 5.84
CA PRO A 81 1.57 -1.29 5.75
C PRO A 81 0.14 -1.15 5.22
N SER A 82 -0.40 -2.23 4.65
CA SER A 82 -1.83 -2.30 4.33
C SER A 82 -2.67 -2.35 5.62
N GLN A 83 -3.85 -1.73 5.59
CA GLN A 83 -4.71 -1.54 6.77
C GLN A 83 -5.09 -2.85 7.47
N ASP A 84 -5.34 -3.91 6.70
CA ASP A 84 -5.70 -5.24 7.20
C ASP A 84 -4.59 -5.91 8.02
N ARG A 85 -3.35 -5.42 7.91
CA ARG A 85 -2.16 -5.94 8.58
C ARG A 85 -1.84 -5.27 9.93
N ILE A 86 -2.52 -4.18 10.27
CA ILE A 86 -2.16 -3.36 11.44
C ILE A 86 -2.63 -4.00 12.75
N VAL A 87 -3.92 -4.30 12.90
CA VAL A 87 -4.51 -4.68 14.18
C VAL A 87 -3.92 -5.97 14.74
N GLY A 88 -3.78 -7.02 13.90
CA GLY A 88 -3.21 -8.30 14.33
C GLY A 88 -1.78 -8.16 14.81
N VAL A 89 -0.97 -7.44 14.06
CA VAL A 89 0.44 -7.19 14.37
C VAL A 89 0.59 -6.28 15.60
N GLN A 90 -0.24 -5.24 15.72
CA GLN A 90 -0.23 -4.35 16.87
C GLN A 90 -0.62 -5.07 18.15
N ARG A 91 -1.67 -5.89 18.12
CA ARG A 91 -2.11 -6.69 19.27
C ARG A 91 -1.02 -7.64 19.76
N GLN A 92 -0.29 -8.27 18.84
CA GLN A 92 0.70 -9.30 19.16
C GLN A 92 2.07 -8.70 19.53
N PHE A 93 2.51 -7.64 18.84
CA PHE A 93 3.89 -7.16 18.93
C PHE A 93 4.02 -5.72 19.40
N ASN A 94 2.92 -4.95 19.42
CA ASN A 94 2.90 -3.56 19.88
C ASN A 94 4.01 -2.69 19.26
N ILE A 95 4.08 -2.70 17.93
CA ILE A 95 5.16 -2.06 17.15
C ILE A 95 4.78 -0.70 16.56
N TYR A 96 3.54 -0.25 16.71
CA TYR A 96 3.09 1.06 16.25
C TYR A 96 2.66 1.96 17.42
N LYS A 97 2.65 3.28 17.18
CA LYS A 97 2.02 4.29 18.02
C LYS A 97 0.59 4.56 17.55
N PRO A 98 -0.35 4.91 18.44
CA PRO A 98 -1.62 5.48 18.04
C PRO A 98 -1.41 6.75 17.22
N ILE A 99 -2.26 6.96 16.21
CA ILE A 99 -2.24 8.18 15.42
C ILE A 99 -2.96 9.31 16.16
N ASP A 100 -2.30 10.44 16.27
CA ASP A 100 -2.94 11.69 16.71
C ASP A 100 -3.54 12.40 15.49
N TYR A 101 -4.82 12.16 15.23
CA TYR A 101 -5.54 12.75 14.11
C TYR A 101 -5.68 14.28 14.19
N SER A 102 -5.45 14.91 15.37
CA SER A 102 -5.43 16.36 15.47
C SER A 102 -4.25 17.01 14.74
N ARG A 103 -3.22 16.20 14.44
CA ARG A 103 -2.02 16.60 13.68
C ARG A 103 -2.13 16.34 12.18
N ILE A 104 -3.21 15.67 11.75
CA ILE A 104 -3.48 15.35 10.33
C ILE A 104 -4.46 16.37 9.76
N ASN A 105 -4.14 16.92 8.59
CA ASN A 105 -5.08 17.72 7.82
C ASN A 105 -6.10 16.81 7.12
N THR A 106 -7.07 16.31 7.90
CA THR A 106 -8.10 15.40 7.38
C THR A 106 -9.00 16.06 6.33
N GLY A 107 -9.04 17.39 6.25
CA GLY A 107 -9.79 18.13 5.24
C GLY A 107 -9.29 17.91 3.81
N GLN A 108 -8.04 17.49 3.64
CA GLN A 108 -7.45 17.12 2.34
C GLN A 108 -7.54 15.62 2.03
N LEU A 109 -8.20 14.82 2.88
CA LEU A 109 -8.39 13.39 2.68
C LEU A 109 -9.85 13.07 2.34
N GLN A 110 -10.06 11.97 1.64
CA GLN A 110 -11.40 11.44 1.39
C GLN A 110 -11.99 10.91 2.69
N ALA A 111 -13.11 11.49 3.15
CA ALA A 111 -13.69 11.19 4.45
C ALA A 111 -14.08 9.71 4.61
N SER A 112 -14.57 9.06 3.53
CA SER A 112 -14.89 7.63 3.53
C SER A 112 -13.66 6.77 3.82
N MET A 113 -12.50 7.10 3.24
CA MET A 113 -11.26 6.37 3.48
C MET A 113 -10.68 6.63 4.87
N VAL A 114 -10.80 7.86 5.39
CA VAL A 114 -10.43 8.16 6.78
C VAL A 114 -11.23 7.30 7.74
N ASN A 115 -12.57 7.26 7.59
CA ASN A 115 -13.44 6.47 8.45
C ASN A 115 -13.12 4.97 8.34
N ALA A 116 -13.03 4.43 7.12
CA ALA A 116 -12.69 3.02 6.90
C ALA A 116 -11.33 2.63 7.51
N THR A 117 -10.32 3.50 7.37
CA THR A 117 -9.00 3.25 7.95
C THR A 117 -9.03 3.35 9.47
N GLN A 118 -9.74 4.33 10.03
CA GLN A 118 -9.90 4.44 11.49
C GLN A 118 -10.55 3.19 12.08
N GLU A 119 -11.60 2.66 11.45
CA GLU A 119 -12.28 1.43 11.89
C GLU A 119 -11.38 0.20 11.74
N SER A 120 -10.78 0.01 10.57
CA SER A 120 -9.99 -1.20 10.26
C SER A 120 -8.66 -1.26 11.00
N THR A 121 -8.13 -0.11 11.46
CA THR A 121 -6.88 -0.05 12.23
C THR A 121 -7.10 0.19 13.73
N ALA A 122 -8.36 0.14 14.20
CA ALA A 122 -8.69 0.39 15.59
C ALA A 122 -8.30 -0.76 16.52
N LEU A 123 -7.63 -0.44 17.61
CA LEU A 123 -7.37 -1.33 18.73
C LEU A 123 -7.50 -0.56 20.04
N ASP A 124 -8.33 -1.07 20.97
CA ASP A 124 -8.59 -0.45 22.28
C ASP A 124 -9.04 1.03 22.17
N GLY A 125 -9.84 1.35 21.15
CA GLY A 125 -10.38 2.70 20.92
C GLY A 125 -9.39 3.69 20.29
N GLN A 126 -8.22 3.24 19.88
CA GLN A 126 -7.19 4.04 19.21
C GLN A 126 -6.97 3.55 17.78
N SER A 127 -6.83 4.45 16.81
CA SER A 127 -6.47 4.12 15.44
C SER A 127 -4.95 4.18 15.24
N TYR A 128 -4.41 3.26 14.43
CA TYR A 128 -2.98 3.10 14.17
C TYR A 128 -2.59 3.36 12.72
N GLY A 129 -3.51 3.83 11.88
CA GLY A 129 -3.24 4.11 10.47
C GLY A 129 -3.90 5.40 9.98
N VAL A 130 -3.28 6.05 8.98
CA VAL A 130 -3.87 7.13 8.18
C VAL A 130 -3.92 6.65 6.74
N PRO A 131 -5.04 6.76 5.99
CA PRO A 131 -5.09 6.29 4.61
C PRO A 131 -4.08 7.02 3.73
N SER A 132 -3.39 6.29 2.86
CA SER A 132 -2.35 6.79 1.97
C SER A 132 -2.69 6.51 0.51
N VAL A 133 -2.41 5.31 0.05
CA VAL A 133 -2.61 4.85 -1.32
C VAL A 133 -3.60 3.69 -1.31
N TRP A 134 -4.43 3.59 -2.32
CA TRP A 134 -5.40 2.52 -2.44
C TRP A 134 -5.45 1.97 -3.87
N GLY A 135 -5.97 0.78 -4.01
CA GLY A 135 -6.19 0.13 -5.28
C GLY A 135 -6.97 -1.16 -5.12
N THR A 136 -7.06 -1.91 -6.20
CA THR A 136 -7.77 -3.17 -6.23
C THR A 136 -6.94 -4.29 -6.84
N SER A 137 -7.32 -5.53 -6.52
CA SER A 137 -6.93 -6.72 -7.25
C SER A 137 -8.14 -7.22 -8.02
N GLY A 138 -7.96 -7.45 -9.30
CA GLY A 138 -8.98 -7.95 -10.20
C GLY A 138 -8.32 -8.76 -11.32
N LEU A 139 -8.81 -8.61 -12.55
CA LEU A 139 -8.33 -9.35 -13.69
C LEU A 139 -7.64 -8.43 -14.70
N ILE A 140 -6.53 -8.88 -15.27
CA ILE A 140 -5.96 -8.31 -16.49
C ILE A 140 -6.18 -9.32 -17.60
N VAL A 141 -6.87 -8.91 -18.65
CA VAL A 141 -7.26 -9.78 -19.75
C VAL A 141 -6.87 -9.19 -21.09
N HIS A 142 -6.49 -10.07 -22.02
CA HIS A 142 -6.35 -9.73 -23.42
C HIS A 142 -7.72 -9.77 -24.12
N SER A 143 -7.96 -8.88 -25.09
CA SER A 143 -9.24 -8.73 -25.80
C SER A 143 -9.77 -10.05 -26.39
N SER A 144 -8.88 -10.97 -26.78
CA SER A 144 -9.25 -12.29 -27.34
C SER A 144 -9.99 -13.21 -26.36
N VAL A 145 -9.94 -12.94 -25.06
CA VAL A 145 -10.58 -13.76 -24.00
C VAL A 145 -11.47 -12.92 -23.07
N ALA A 146 -11.64 -11.64 -23.37
CA ALA A 146 -12.33 -10.71 -22.48
C ALA A 146 -13.83 -10.98 -22.31
N ASP A 147 -14.47 -11.63 -23.27
CA ASP A 147 -15.87 -12.05 -23.17
C ASP A 147 -16.05 -13.39 -22.45
N THR A 148 -14.94 -14.09 -22.15
CA THR A 148 -14.94 -15.38 -21.45
C THR A 148 -14.46 -15.23 -20.02
N VAL A 149 -13.54 -14.30 -19.75
CA VAL A 149 -12.90 -14.13 -18.45
C VAL A 149 -13.40 -12.82 -17.85
N THR A 150 -14.49 -12.91 -17.08
CA THR A 150 -15.16 -11.78 -16.41
C THR A 150 -15.10 -11.89 -14.88
N ASP A 151 -14.80 -13.11 -14.37
CA ASP A 151 -14.66 -13.33 -12.92
C ASP A 151 -13.46 -14.24 -12.60
N TYR A 152 -13.09 -14.33 -11.33
CA TYR A 152 -11.90 -15.10 -10.90
C TYR A 152 -11.96 -16.57 -11.25
N THR A 153 -13.14 -17.20 -11.17
CA THR A 153 -13.31 -18.61 -11.53
C THR A 153 -13.20 -18.88 -13.02
N ASP A 154 -13.34 -17.87 -13.88
CA ASP A 154 -13.18 -18.00 -15.32
C ASP A 154 -11.71 -18.20 -15.74
N LEU A 155 -10.78 -17.93 -14.84
CA LEU A 155 -9.37 -18.35 -15.00
C LEU A 155 -9.23 -19.87 -15.12
N CYS A 156 -10.29 -20.62 -14.80
CA CYS A 156 -10.39 -22.07 -14.97
C CYS A 156 -11.04 -22.50 -16.29
N ASP A 157 -11.46 -21.56 -17.15
CA ASP A 157 -12.09 -21.91 -18.42
C ASP A 157 -11.08 -22.58 -19.38
N PRO A 158 -11.46 -23.67 -20.08
CA PRO A 158 -10.59 -24.32 -21.04
C PRO A 158 -10.07 -23.41 -22.16
N ALA A 159 -10.77 -22.31 -22.47
CA ALA A 159 -10.33 -21.35 -23.49
C ALA A 159 -9.01 -20.63 -23.11
N VAL A 160 -8.65 -20.59 -21.83
CA VAL A 160 -7.41 -19.98 -21.33
C VAL A 160 -6.40 -21.01 -20.81
N ALA A 161 -6.56 -22.29 -21.18
CA ALA A 161 -5.68 -23.38 -20.75
C ALA A 161 -4.20 -23.08 -21.07
N GLY A 162 -3.33 -23.18 -20.07
CA GLY A 162 -1.90 -22.91 -20.15
C GLY A 162 -1.51 -21.44 -20.33
N LYS A 163 -2.46 -20.48 -20.20
CA LYS A 163 -2.26 -19.05 -20.43
C LYS A 163 -2.71 -18.16 -19.27
N VAL A 164 -2.87 -18.73 -18.10
CA VAL A 164 -3.30 -18.01 -16.88
C VAL A 164 -2.14 -17.77 -15.95
N SER A 165 -2.18 -16.69 -15.20
CA SER A 165 -1.25 -16.43 -14.10
C SER A 165 -1.93 -15.73 -12.93
N TYR A 166 -1.61 -16.17 -11.71
CA TYR A 166 -2.01 -15.51 -10.46
C TYR A 166 -0.96 -15.78 -9.37
N ARG A 167 -1.08 -15.09 -8.24
CA ARG A 167 -0.19 -15.31 -7.08
C ARG A 167 -0.77 -16.43 -6.22
N LEU A 168 0.04 -17.34 -5.73
CA LEU A 168 -0.35 -18.23 -4.63
C LEU A 168 -0.24 -17.47 -3.30
N LYS A 169 -1.22 -16.60 -3.08
CA LYS A 169 -1.35 -15.73 -1.90
C LYS A 169 -2.83 -15.56 -1.54
N ARG A 170 -3.09 -15.00 -0.34
CA ARG A 170 -4.46 -14.72 0.15
C ARG A 170 -5.41 -14.14 -0.91
N PRO A 171 -5.04 -13.12 -1.73
CA PRO A 171 -5.98 -12.55 -2.70
C PRO A 171 -6.61 -13.60 -3.61
N THR A 172 -5.85 -14.61 -4.04
CA THR A 172 -6.39 -15.67 -4.90
C THR A 172 -7.43 -16.52 -4.16
N LEU A 173 -7.18 -16.89 -2.90
CA LEU A 173 -8.16 -17.64 -2.09
C LEU A 173 -9.44 -16.83 -1.90
N ILE A 174 -9.33 -15.55 -1.58
CA ILE A 174 -10.45 -14.65 -1.33
C ILE A 174 -11.26 -14.39 -2.62
N GLY A 175 -10.59 -14.07 -3.72
CA GLY A 175 -11.26 -13.81 -5.01
C GLY A 175 -12.01 -15.04 -5.52
N PHE A 176 -11.38 -16.21 -5.48
CA PHE A 176 -12.07 -17.45 -5.87
C PHE A 176 -13.24 -17.77 -4.95
N ALA A 177 -13.14 -17.52 -3.62
CA ALA A 177 -14.27 -17.71 -2.72
C ALA A 177 -15.47 -16.83 -3.10
N PHE A 178 -15.27 -15.54 -3.36
CA PHE A 178 -16.33 -14.64 -3.81
C PHE A 178 -16.93 -15.08 -5.14
N ALA A 179 -16.10 -15.43 -6.13
CA ALA A 179 -16.57 -15.91 -7.44
C ALA A 179 -17.32 -17.26 -7.36
N MET A 180 -17.10 -18.05 -6.30
CA MET A 180 -17.87 -19.25 -6.00
C MET A 180 -19.13 -18.95 -5.16
N GLY A 181 -19.48 -17.69 -4.95
CA GLY A 181 -20.68 -17.26 -4.20
C GLY A 181 -20.58 -17.40 -2.68
N MET A 182 -19.35 -17.50 -2.13
CA MET A 182 -19.10 -17.55 -0.69
C MET A 182 -18.56 -16.21 -0.22
N ASP A 183 -18.84 -15.84 1.04
CA ASP A 183 -18.28 -14.64 1.66
C ASP A 183 -17.19 -15.04 2.69
N PRO A 184 -15.91 -15.02 2.28
CA PRO A 184 -14.81 -15.38 3.17
C PRO A 184 -14.59 -14.33 4.28
N PHE A 185 -15.00 -13.07 4.07
CA PHE A 185 -14.84 -12.01 5.06
C PHE A 185 -15.86 -12.14 6.19
N ALA A 186 -17.11 -12.51 5.86
CA ALA A 186 -18.11 -12.82 6.88
C ALA A 186 -17.71 -14.05 7.73
N ALA A 187 -16.98 -15.00 7.15
CA ALA A 187 -16.51 -16.20 7.83
C ALA A 187 -15.24 -16.00 8.69
N TYR A 188 -14.64 -14.80 8.71
CA TYR A 188 -13.38 -14.57 9.47
C TYR A 188 -13.51 -14.85 10.98
N GLU A 189 -14.69 -14.67 11.56
CA GLU A 189 -14.95 -14.92 12.98
C GLU A 189 -15.35 -16.39 13.25
N ASP A 190 -15.70 -17.18 12.22
CA ASP A 190 -16.02 -18.60 12.28
C ASP A 190 -14.94 -19.43 11.58
N ARG A 191 -14.05 -19.99 12.37
CA ARG A 191 -12.90 -20.75 11.86
C ARG A 191 -13.31 -21.99 11.06
N ASP A 192 -14.35 -22.68 11.47
CA ASP A 192 -14.79 -23.93 10.83
C ASP A 192 -15.45 -23.61 9.49
N GLU A 193 -16.25 -22.53 9.41
CA GLU A 193 -16.79 -22.05 8.17
C GLU A 193 -15.69 -21.55 7.23
N TYR A 194 -14.76 -20.75 7.73
CA TYR A 194 -13.63 -20.27 6.92
C TYR A 194 -12.79 -21.42 6.37
N GLN A 195 -12.51 -22.45 7.19
CA GLN A 195 -11.80 -23.64 6.75
C GLN A 195 -12.56 -24.41 5.67
N SER A 196 -13.90 -24.51 5.80
CA SER A 196 -14.76 -25.13 4.79
C SER A 196 -14.73 -24.37 3.45
N ILE A 197 -14.72 -23.03 3.50
CA ILE A 197 -14.57 -22.19 2.31
C ILE A 197 -13.20 -22.45 1.66
N LEU A 198 -12.13 -22.41 2.44
CA LEU A 198 -10.77 -22.65 1.96
C LEU A 198 -10.61 -24.03 1.30
N ALA A 199 -11.24 -25.09 1.85
CA ALA A 199 -11.19 -26.43 1.27
C ALA A 199 -11.84 -26.47 -0.14
N LYS A 200 -13.00 -25.82 -0.30
CA LYS A 200 -13.66 -25.73 -1.62
C LYS A 200 -12.84 -24.94 -2.64
N VAL A 201 -12.21 -23.85 -2.18
CA VAL A 201 -11.31 -23.06 -3.03
C VAL A 201 -10.06 -23.86 -3.41
N GLU A 202 -9.49 -24.62 -2.47
CA GLU A 202 -8.37 -25.53 -2.72
C GLU A 202 -8.69 -26.50 -3.85
N ASP A 203 -9.82 -27.24 -3.73
CA ASP A 203 -10.27 -28.18 -4.74
C ASP A 203 -10.40 -27.47 -6.12
N LYS A 204 -11.04 -26.29 -6.17
CA LYS A 204 -11.19 -25.53 -7.41
C LYS A 204 -9.85 -25.12 -8.02
N LEU A 205 -8.91 -24.64 -7.21
CA LEU A 205 -7.59 -24.22 -7.67
C LEU A 205 -6.75 -25.41 -8.17
N ILE A 206 -6.90 -26.58 -7.58
CA ILE A 206 -6.25 -27.83 -8.04
C ILE A 206 -6.85 -28.26 -9.37
N ASP A 207 -8.17 -28.27 -9.51
CA ASP A 207 -8.86 -28.63 -10.75
C ASP A 207 -8.47 -27.69 -11.91
N CYS A 208 -8.14 -26.45 -11.65
CA CYS A 208 -7.75 -25.44 -12.64
C CYS A 208 -6.25 -25.37 -12.94
N LYS A 209 -5.45 -26.24 -12.35
CA LYS A 209 -3.98 -26.10 -12.38
C LYS A 209 -3.42 -26.15 -13.80
N ASP A 210 -4.04 -26.92 -14.69
CA ASP A 210 -3.64 -27.03 -16.10
C ASP A 210 -3.81 -25.71 -16.87
N ASN A 211 -4.62 -24.78 -16.37
CA ASN A 211 -4.77 -23.45 -16.96
C ASN A 211 -3.59 -22.54 -16.64
N VAL A 212 -2.87 -22.84 -15.55
CA VAL A 212 -1.83 -21.95 -15.02
C VAL A 212 -0.51 -22.12 -15.77
N LYS A 213 -0.07 -21.09 -16.47
CA LYS A 213 1.26 -21.02 -17.07
C LYS A 213 2.33 -20.92 -15.98
N THR A 214 2.10 -20.07 -15.00
CA THR A 214 3.02 -19.85 -13.86
C THR A 214 2.34 -19.07 -12.75
N TYR A 215 2.81 -19.24 -11.52
CA TYR A 215 2.47 -18.40 -10.39
C TYR A 215 3.46 -17.24 -10.33
N TRP A 216 2.99 -16.02 -10.55
CA TRP A 216 3.87 -14.86 -10.50
C TRP A 216 4.19 -14.42 -9.05
N THR A 217 5.39 -13.90 -8.85
CA THR A 217 5.85 -13.40 -7.56
C THR A 217 6.19 -11.91 -7.58
N GLY A 218 6.50 -11.36 -8.74
CA GLY A 218 6.78 -9.94 -8.96
C GLY A 218 5.93 -9.35 -10.08
N GLY A 219 5.47 -8.11 -9.92
CA GLY A 219 4.62 -7.43 -10.89
C GLY A 219 5.27 -7.32 -12.27
N ASP A 220 6.54 -6.95 -12.35
CA ASP A 220 7.26 -6.81 -13.63
C ASP A 220 7.34 -8.13 -14.41
N GLN A 221 7.52 -9.26 -13.72
CA GLN A 221 7.46 -10.59 -14.33
C GLN A 221 6.10 -10.83 -14.99
N LEU A 222 5.01 -10.55 -14.25
CA LEU A 222 3.66 -10.73 -14.79
C LEU A 222 3.41 -9.82 -15.99
N LEU A 223 3.75 -8.53 -15.88
CA LEU A 223 3.55 -7.59 -16.99
C LEU A 223 4.33 -8.00 -18.24
N SER A 224 5.51 -8.61 -18.10
CA SER A 224 6.28 -9.15 -19.21
C SER A 224 5.55 -10.31 -19.88
N LEU A 225 4.99 -11.25 -19.12
CA LEU A 225 4.24 -12.40 -19.66
C LEU A 225 2.97 -11.97 -20.40
N LEU A 226 2.28 -10.95 -19.90
CA LEU A 226 1.10 -10.37 -20.56
C LEU A 226 1.47 -9.63 -21.85
N ARG A 227 2.57 -8.87 -21.88
CA ARG A 227 3.07 -8.18 -23.09
C ARG A 227 3.42 -9.15 -24.21
N THR A 228 4.04 -10.29 -23.87
CA THR A 228 4.46 -11.29 -24.85
C THR A 228 3.33 -12.22 -25.30
N GLY A 229 2.16 -12.15 -24.65
CA GLY A 229 1.03 -13.04 -24.92
C GLY A 229 1.24 -14.49 -24.44
N GLU A 230 2.28 -14.73 -23.62
CA GLU A 230 2.46 -16.01 -22.94
C GLU A 230 1.35 -16.24 -21.89
N VAL A 231 0.84 -15.16 -21.32
CA VAL A 231 -0.34 -15.11 -20.46
C VAL A 231 -1.37 -14.20 -21.11
N THR A 232 -2.64 -14.63 -21.17
CA THR A 232 -3.74 -13.85 -21.74
C THR A 232 -4.78 -13.45 -20.68
N ALA A 233 -4.75 -14.08 -19.51
CA ALA A 233 -5.61 -13.72 -18.38
C ALA A 233 -4.83 -13.88 -17.06
N ALA A 234 -4.93 -12.90 -16.18
CA ALA A 234 -4.23 -12.94 -14.92
C ALA A 234 -5.02 -12.24 -13.80
N MET A 235 -4.95 -12.78 -12.59
CA MET A 235 -5.33 -12.02 -11.40
C MET A 235 -4.17 -11.10 -10.99
N ALA A 236 -4.40 -9.80 -10.93
CA ALA A 236 -3.38 -8.80 -10.67
C ALA A 236 -3.95 -7.48 -10.15
N TRP A 237 -3.07 -6.52 -9.89
CA TRP A 237 -3.45 -5.16 -9.49
C TRP A 237 -3.88 -4.32 -10.69
N ASP A 238 -4.84 -3.44 -10.46
CA ASP A 238 -5.39 -2.47 -11.41
C ASP A 238 -4.32 -1.62 -12.10
N ALA A 239 -3.39 -1.03 -11.35
CA ALA A 239 -2.30 -0.22 -11.88
C ALA A 239 -1.46 -0.94 -12.96
N GLY A 240 -1.23 -2.26 -12.80
CA GLY A 240 -0.56 -3.07 -13.80
C GLY A 240 -1.35 -3.20 -15.10
N GLY A 241 -2.67 -3.36 -14.99
CA GLY A 241 -3.58 -3.40 -16.13
C GLY A 241 -3.63 -2.08 -16.88
N TRP A 242 -3.71 -0.97 -16.16
CA TRP A 242 -3.73 0.37 -16.79
C TRP A 242 -2.41 0.70 -17.49
N LYS A 243 -1.28 0.32 -16.89
CA LYS A 243 0.03 0.47 -17.53
C LYS A 243 0.10 -0.32 -18.84
N LEU A 244 -0.36 -1.57 -18.84
CA LEU A 244 -0.37 -2.39 -20.06
C LEU A 244 -1.36 -1.86 -21.10
N ASN A 245 -2.52 -1.34 -20.68
CA ASN A 245 -3.52 -0.76 -21.59
C ASN A 245 -2.96 0.47 -22.33
N ALA A 246 -2.19 1.31 -21.64
CA ALA A 246 -1.51 2.44 -22.29
C ALA A 246 -0.47 2.01 -23.34
N GLU A 247 0.17 0.85 -23.15
CA GLU A 247 1.13 0.27 -24.11
C GLU A 247 0.42 -0.51 -25.24
N ASN A 248 -0.67 -1.22 -24.91
CA ASN A 248 -1.44 -2.05 -25.82
C ASN A 248 -2.94 -2.06 -25.43
N PRO A 249 -3.83 -1.41 -26.20
CA PRO A 249 -5.27 -1.33 -25.91
C PRO A 249 -5.98 -2.70 -25.88
N ASP A 250 -5.39 -3.76 -26.44
CA ASP A 250 -5.93 -5.11 -26.37
C ASP A 250 -5.77 -5.75 -24.97
N ILE A 251 -5.01 -5.14 -24.09
CA ILE A 251 -4.85 -5.61 -22.70
C ILE A 251 -5.56 -4.61 -21.78
N ARG A 252 -6.46 -5.09 -20.93
CA ARG A 252 -7.21 -4.23 -20.03
C ARG A 252 -7.38 -4.82 -18.64
N PHE A 253 -7.52 -3.96 -17.66
CA PHE A 253 -8.02 -4.36 -16.35
C PHE A 253 -9.54 -4.49 -16.39
N VAL A 254 -10.05 -5.51 -15.74
CA VAL A 254 -11.49 -5.81 -15.60
C VAL A 254 -11.77 -5.99 -14.11
N ALA A 255 -12.71 -5.21 -13.57
CA ALA A 255 -13.27 -5.46 -12.25
C ALA A 255 -14.10 -6.75 -12.33
N PRO A 256 -13.80 -7.79 -11.51
CA PRO A 256 -14.55 -9.05 -11.55
C PRO A 256 -16.02 -8.87 -11.16
N GLU A 257 -16.91 -9.66 -11.73
CA GLU A 257 -18.35 -9.62 -11.44
C GLU A 257 -18.66 -9.87 -9.95
N SER A 258 -17.88 -10.76 -9.30
CA SER A 258 -17.99 -11.02 -7.85
C SER A 258 -17.42 -9.90 -6.98
N GLY A 259 -16.74 -8.92 -7.58
CA GLY A 259 -16.14 -7.73 -6.94
C GLY A 259 -14.61 -7.75 -6.93
N ALA A 260 -14.03 -6.60 -7.25
CA ALA A 260 -12.60 -6.39 -7.11
C ALA A 260 -12.22 -6.35 -5.61
N LEU A 261 -11.04 -6.89 -5.27
CA LEU A 261 -10.57 -6.91 -3.88
C LEU A 261 -9.84 -5.60 -3.56
N GLY A 262 -10.48 -4.73 -2.78
CA GLY A 262 -9.97 -3.41 -2.41
C GLY A 262 -8.99 -3.46 -1.24
N TRP A 263 -7.88 -2.74 -1.36
CA TRP A 263 -6.88 -2.57 -0.31
C TRP A 263 -6.55 -1.08 -0.12
N ILE A 264 -6.20 -0.71 1.10
CA ILE A 264 -5.70 0.63 1.45
C ILE A 264 -4.37 0.44 2.17
N ASP A 265 -3.30 1.00 1.61
CA ASP A 265 -2.05 1.15 2.33
C ASP A 265 -2.10 2.41 3.19
N THR A 266 -1.54 2.33 4.38
CA THR A 266 -1.70 3.36 5.40
C THR A 266 -0.36 3.94 5.80
N PHE A 267 -0.35 5.15 6.31
CA PHE A 267 0.76 5.62 7.13
C PHE A 267 0.57 5.13 8.55
N ALA A 268 1.57 4.43 9.08
CA ALA A 268 1.63 3.99 10.48
C ALA A 268 2.95 4.46 11.10
N ILE A 269 2.89 4.99 12.32
CA ILE A 269 4.08 5.49 13.02
C ILE A 269 4.66 4.36 13.86
N PRO A 270 5.90 3.89 13.59
CA PRO A 270 6.55 2.87 14.41
C PRO A 270 6.69 3.31 15.86
N ARG A 271 6.53 2.35 16.79
CA ARG A 271 6.48 2.64 18.26
C ARG A 271 7.69 3.39 18.77
N ARG A 272 8.86 3.13 18.21
CA ARG A 272 10.15 3.73 18.62
C ARG A 272 10.65 4.75 17.62
N SER A 273 9.75 5.38 16.85
CA SER A 273 10.11 6.53 16.02
C SER A 273 10.73 7.62 16.87
N GLU A 274 11.84 8.17 16.41
CA GLU A 274 12.58 9.27 17.04
C GLU A 274 12.22 10.61 16.40
N ASN A 275 11.64 10.60 15.16
CA ASN A 275 11.33 11.78 14.36
C ASN A 275 9.84 11.83 14.00
N GLU A 276 8.97 11.68 14.99
CA GLU A 276 7.51 11.66 14.81
C GLU A 276 6.96 12.95 14.19
N GLU A 277 7.58 14.10 14.49
CA GLU A 277 7.23 15.39 13.90
C GLU A 277 7.44 15.37 12.37
N ALA A 278 8.58 14.84 11.91
CA ALA A 278 8.89 14.68 10.50
C ALA A 278 7.88 13.73 9.80
N ALA A 279 7.43 12.66 10.49
CA ALA A 279 6.43 11.75 9.96
C ALA A 279 5.08 12.46 9.71
N TYR A 280 4.58 13.26 10.65
CA TYR A 280 3.33 14.02 10.44
C TYR A 280 3.48 15.11 9.38
N LYS A 281 4.62 15.78 9.28
CA LYS A 281 4.90 16.73 8.20
C LYS A 281 4.85 16.03 6.85
N TRP A 282 5.48 14.85 6.71
CA TRP A 282 5.44 14.06 5.48
C TRP A 282 4.02 13.67 5.08
N ILE A 283 3.22 13.10 6.02
CA ILE A 283 1.83 12.71 5.77
C ILE A 283 1.03 13.91 5.22
N ASN A 284 1.09 15.05 5.89
CA ASN A 284 0.34 16.23 5.47
C ASN A 284 0.84 16.81 4.13
N PHE A 285 2.13 16.70 3.86
CA PHE A 285 2.73 17.17 2.62
C PHE A 285 2.32 16.29 1.43
N VAL A 286 2.49 14.98 1.53
CA VAL A 286 2.24 14.07 0.40
C VAL A 286 0.75 13.89 0.10
N MET A 287 -0.14 14.26 1.02
CA MET A 287 -1.59 14.24 0.81
C MET A 287 -2.14 15.58 0.27
N GLN A 288 -1.31 16.58 -0.03
CA GLN A 288 -1.72 17.73 -0.82
C GLN A 288 -2.08 17.25 -2.24
N PRO A 289 -3.19 17.73 -2.85
CA PRO A 289 -3.70 17.17 -4.11
C PRO A 289 -2.68 17.08 -5.24
N GLU A 290 -1.91 18.14 -5.46
CA GLU A 290 -0.89 18.20 -6.53
C GLU A 290 0.28 17.22 -6.26
N ILE A 291 0.70 17.09 -5.00
CA ILE A 291 1.77 16.17 -4.61
C ILE A 291 1.28 14.72 -4.69
N ALA A 292 0.09 14.46 -4.18
CA ALA A 292 -0.57 13.16 -4.23
C ALA A 292 -0.75 12.65 -5.68
N ALA A 293 -1.08 13.53 -6.62
CA ALA A 293 -1.14 13.20 -8.04
C ALA A 293 0.21 12.77 -8.62
N LYS A 294 1.33 13.34 -8.19
CA LYS A 294 2.67 12.87 -8.59
C LYS A 294 2.91 11.43 -8.13
N ILE A 295 2.49 11.09 -6.90
CA ILE A 295 2.57 9.72 -6.38
C ILE A 295 1.69 8.78 -7.21
N THR A 296 0.46 9.18 -7.52
CA THR A 296 -0.43 8.41 -8.40
C THR A 296 0.19 8.18 -9.77
N ASN A 297 0.75 9.21 -10.40
CA ASN A 297 1.39 9.10 -11.71
C ASN A 297 2.63 8.17 -11.70
N ALA A 298 3.39 8.16 -10.60
CA ALA A 298 4.58 7.33 -10.44
C ALA A 298 4.25 5.86 -10.09
N SER A 299 3.28 5.63 -9.20
CA SER A 299 2.91 4.29 -8.73
C SER A 299 1.86 3.61 -9.61
N GLY A 300 1.02 4.39 -10.29
CA GLY A 300 -0.18 3.93 -10.97
C GLY A 300 -1.38 3.74 -10.04
N ASN A 301 -1.23 3.90 -8.73
CA ASN A 301 -2.29 3.71 -7.75
C ASN A 301 -2.80 5.07 -7.23
N PHE A 302 -4.10 5.17 -6.97
CA PHE A 302 -4.70 6.40 -6.46
C PHE A 302 -4.38 6.60 -4.98
N THR A 303 -4.29 7.86 -4.57
CA THR A 303 -4.10 8.22 -3.16
C THR A 303 -5.43 8.52 -2.48
N ALA A 304 -5.43 8.54 -1.15
CA ALA A 304 -6.58 8.98 -0.35
C ALA A 304 -6.75 10.51 -0.36
N SER A 305 -5.96 11.26 -1.10
CA SER A 305 -6.05 12.71 -1.22
C SER A 305 -7.31 13.11 -1.98
N LYS A 306 -8.06 14.07 -1.44
CA LYS A 306 -9.26 14.63 -2.05
C LYS A 306 -8.87 15.63 -3.13
N GLY A 307 -9.34 15.41 -4.37
CA GLY A 307 -9.07 16.29 -5.50
C GLY A 307 -7.74 16.03 -6.22
N ALA A 308 -6.97 15.02 -5.80
CA ALA A 308 -5.75 14.64 -6.51
C ALA A 308 -6.02 14.16 -7.94
N ASP A 309 -7.17 13.57 -8.20
CA ASP A 309 -7.61 13.10 -9.51
C ASP A 309 -7.68 14.22 -10.57
N GLU A 310 -7.83 15.49 -10.17
CA GLU A 310 -7.80 16.64 -11.08
C GLU A 310 -6.40 16.86 -11.69
N PHE A 311 -5.34 16.47 -11.00
CA PHE A 311 -3.93 16.64 -11.38
C PHE A 311 -3.28 15.39 -11.93
N VAL A 312 -3.97 14.23 -11.90
CA VAL A 312 -3.48 12.96 -12.44
C VAL A 312 -3.50 13.01 -13.98
N ASN A 313 -2.53 12.34 -14.62
CA ASN A 313 -2.46 12.18 -16.06
C ASN A 313 -3.78 11.70 -16.66
N ALA A 314 -4.18 12.27 -17.79
CA ALA A 314 -5.46 11.97 -18.41
C ALA A 314 -5.61 10.49 -18.76
N GLU A 315 -4.55 9.87 -19.28
CA GLU A 315 -4.54 8.44 -19.64
C GLU A 315 -4.84 7.54 -18.45
N LEU A 316 -4.22 7.80 -17.29
CA LEU A 316 -4.46 7.01 -16.07
C LEU A 316 -5.87 7.24 -15.52
N ARG A 317 -6.33 8.50 -15.53
CA ARG A 317 -7.69 8.84 -15.10
C ARG A 317 -8.76 8.20 -16.00
N ASP A 318 -8.54 8.18 -17.30
CA ASP A 318 -9.47 7.59 -18.26
C ASP A 318 -9.46 6.06 -18.16
N ALA A 319 -8.30 5.42 -17.95
CA ALA A 319 -8.18 3.99 -17.71
C ALA A 319 -8.92 3.56 -16.43
N TYR A 320 -8.84 4.35 -15.36
CA TYR A 320 -9.61 4.13 -14.14
C TYR A 320 -11.13 4.16 -14.42
N ARG A 321 -11.62 5.20 -15.13
CA ARG A 321 -13.04 5.36 -15.45
C ARG A 321 -13.59 4.25 -16.34
N LEU A 322 -12.74 3.69 -17.22
CA LEU A 322 -13.11 2.56 -18.07
C LEU A 322 -13.17 1.24 -17.30
N SER A 323 -12.42 1.13 -16.21
CA SER A 323 -12.33 -0.09 -15.40
C SER A 323 -13.40 -0.18 -14.31
N PHE A 324 -13.89 0.98 -13.85
CA PHE A 324 -14.79 1.09 -12.71
C PHE A 324 -15.96 2.00 -13.05
N ASP A 325 -17.10 1.41 -13.35
CA ASP A 325 -18.38 2.09 -13.30
C ASP A 325 -18.92 2.15 -11.86
N GLU A 326 -20.09 2.75 -11.66
CA GLU A 326 -20.69 2.90 -10.33
C GLU A 326 -20.99 1.54 -9.67
N GLU A 327 -21.40 0.54 -10.44
CA GLU A 327 -21.70 -0.80 -9.94
C GLU A 327 -20.41 -1.50 -9.48
N ALA A 328 -19.35 -1.47 -10.27
CA ALA A 328 -18.05 -2.04 -9.94
C ALA A 328 -17.44 -1.39 -8.68
N ILE A 329 -17.55 -0.05 -8.54
CA ILE A 329 -17.10 0.68 -7.35
C ILE A 329 -17.87 0.24 -6.10
N ASN A 330 -19.19 0.14 -6.20
CA ASN A 330 -20.05 -0.27 -5.07
C ASN A 330 -19.84 -1.75 -4.69
N ASN A 331 -19.37 -2.58 -5.63
CA ASN A 331 -19.10 -3.99 -5.42
C ASN A 331 -17.67 -4.30 -4.93
N ILE A 332 -16.82 -3.29 -4.71
CA ILE A 332 -15.46 -3.51 -4.18
C ILE A 332 -15.53 -4.21 -2.82
N LYS A 333 -14.81 -5.31 -2.70
CA LYS A 333 -14.68 -6.10 -1.46
C LYS A 333 -13.46 -5.62 -0.69
N TRP A 334 -13.67 -4.71 0.25
CA TRP A 334 -12.57 -4.16 1.07
C TRP A 334 -12.08 -5.18 2.09
N TYR A 335 -10.75 -5.37 2.15
CA TYR A 335 -10.15 -6.28 3.13
C TYR A 335 -10.40 -5.81 4.57
N PRO A 336 -11.09 -6.62 5.39
CA PRO A 336 -11.18 -6.37 6.83
C PRO A 336 -9.88 -6.77 7.53
N PRO A 337 -9.70 -6.37 8.80
CA PRO A 337 -8.59 -6.85 9.62
C PRO A 337 -8.54 -8.36 9.69
N VAL A 338 -7.34 -8.92 9.51
CA VAL A 338 -7.15 -10.37 9.51
C VAL A 338 -7.08 -10.91 10.94
N PRO A 339 -7.97 -11.82 11.34
CA PRO A 339 -7.89 -12.47 12.64
C PRO A 339 -6.62 -13.32 12.80
N PRO A 340 -6.05 -13.39 14.01
CA PRO A 340 -4.85 -14.18 14.25
C PRO A 340 -5.04 -15.66 13.90
N GLY A 341 -4.10 -16.23 13.16
CA GLY A 341 -4.05 -17.65 12.80
C GLY A 341 -4.70 -17.99 11.46
N LEU A 342 -5.48 -17.11 10.83
CA LEU A 342 -6.02 -17.37 9.49
C LEU A 342 -4.90 -17.45 8.44
N GLU A 343 -3.87 -16.65 8.55
CA GLU A 343 -2.71 -16.69 7.64
C GLU A 343 -2.02 -18.06 7.62
N ALA A 344 -1.96 -18.75 8.76
CA ALA A 344 -1.38 -20.10 8.83
C ALA A 344 -2.26 -21.13 8.12
N MET A 345 -3.59 -21.01 8.22
CA MET A 345 -4.53 -21.88 7.51
C MET A 345 -4.45 -21.67 5.99
N GLU A 346 -4.44 -20.42 5.57
CA GLU A 346 -4.28 -20.05 4.16
C GLU A 346 -2.96 -20.56 3.58
N GLY A 347 -1.85 -20.39 4.32
CA GLY A 347 -0.54 -20.88 3.90
C GLY A 347 -0.54 -22.39 3.66
N GLN A 348 -1.16 -23.19 4.53
CA GLN A 348 -1.27 -24.63 4.33
C GLN A 348 -2.06 -25.03 3.08
N VAL A 349 -3.14 -24.31 2.79
CA VAL A 349 -3.93 -24.51 1.56
C VAL A 349 -3.09 -24.18 0.33
N LEU A 350 -2.43 -23.03 0.32
CA LEU A 350 -1.58 -22.60 -0.81
C LEU A 350 -0.43 -23.57 -1.06
N ASP A 351 0.19 -24.10 0.00
CA ASP A 351 1.24 -25.11 -0.09
C ASP A 351 0.73 -26.40 -0.75
N ARG A 352 -0.50 -26.86 -0.38
CA ARG A 352 -1.12 -28.04 -0.99
C ARG A 352 -1.49 -27.80 -2.46
N VAL A 353 -2.05 -26.64 -2.80
CA VAL A 353 -2.31 -26.24 -4.21
C VAL A 353 -1.01 -26.26 -5.02
N GLN A 354 0.07 -25.73 -4.46
CA GLN A 354 1.38 -25.71 -5.13
C GLN A 354 1.92 -27.11 -5.34
N ALA A 355 1.78 -28.00 -4.34
CA ALA A 355 2.30 -29.37 -4.35
C ALA A 355 1.44 -30.37 -5.15
N ALA A 356 0.17 -30.05 -5.43
CA ALA A 356 -0.71 -30.91 -6.23
C ALA A 356 -0.12 -31.17 -7.63
N ASN A 357 -0.21 -32.41 -8.13
CA ASN A 357 0.33 -32.83 -9.43
C ASN A 357 -0.72 -32.70 -10.53
#